data_8f5018a7c4102ebc69746c700cdcfbf9
#
_entry.id   8f5018a7c4102ebc69746c700cdcfbf9
#
_cell.length_a   1.000
_cell.length_b   1.000
_cell.length_c   1.000
_cell.angle_alpha   90.00
_cell.angle_beta   90.00
_cell.angle_gamma   90.00
#
_symmetry.space_group_name_H-M   'P 1'
#
loop_
_entity.id
_entity.type
_entity.pdbx_description
1 polymer ?
#
loop_
_entity_poly.entity_id
_entity_poly.type
_entity_poly.pdbx_seq_one_letter_code
_entity_poly.pdbx_strand_id
1 'polypeptide(L)'
;MTESLSGIMINIRKTRKECTGPVWGGCAKNVMKVIKNKTIYTGNGVIEDGFVRYEKTIAEVGSMQNFVSREEDEIVEVEGMYLIPGFIDVHSHGGYGLDSMDASADEIDWMVRQMAAKEGITSYFCTTMTQTSENIESAMKNIKAAAEKNPIIQGIHLEGPFISVNYKGAQDASYIQKPDAAVLKHWNELSGNRIKIVTYAPEEADTEFEEWCLANGIVPSAGHSNATYDQLCGCRACHVTHLYNAQRGLNHREPGVTGYGLLTDGVKAEMICDGIHIKPKMVYMAYKVKGSDGI
;
A
#
# COMPACT_ATOMS: atom_id res chain seq x y z
N MET A 1 16.86 -25.23 -11.66
CA MET A 1 17.78 -24.07 -11.73
C MET A 1 16.90 -22.85 -11.60
N THR A 2 16.85 -22.30 -10.40
CA THR A 2 16.12 -21.07 -10.09
C THR A 2 17.15 -19.95 -10.12
N GLU A 3 17.20 -19.21 -11.23
CA GLU A 3 17.96 -17.94 -11.26
C GLU A 3 17.25 -16.93 -10.38
N SER A 4 17.96 -16.43 -9.40
CA SER A 4 17.53 -15.37 -8.51
C SER A 4 17.37 -14.09 -9.33
N LEU A 5 16.13 -13.61 -9.45
CA LEU A 5 15.83 -12.28 -10.00
C LEU A 5 16.23 -11.21 -8.98
N SER A 6 17.51 -10.83 -8.96
CA SER A 6 17.98 -9.67 -8.21
C SER A 6 17.70 -8.39 -9.00
N GLY A 7 16.56 -7.76 -8.77
CA GLY A 7 16.24 -6.43 -9.29
C GLY A 7 16.65 -5.35 -8.29
N ILE A 8 17.30 -4.28 -8.75
CA ILE A 8 17.48 -3.07 -7.93
C ILE A 8 16.26 -2.17 -8.11
N MET A 9 15.60 -1.86 -7.01
CA MET A 9 14.45 -0.97 -6.99
C MET A 9 14.85 0.41 -6.51
N ILE A 10 14.45 1.42 -7.25
CA ILE A 10 14.74 2.81 -6.93
C ILE A 10 13.42 3.49 -6.58
N ASN A 11 13.27 3.92 -5.32
CA ASN A 11 12.13 4.70 -4.89
C ASN A 11 12.36 6.17 -5.25
N ILE A 12 11.76 6.61 -6.35
CA ILE A 12 11.94 7.97 -6.83
C ILE A 12 10.58 8.67 -6.91
N ARG A 13 10.33 9.56 -5.95
CA ARG A 13 9.11 10.37 -5.89
C ARG A 13 9.15 11.56 -6.83
N LYS A 14 8.03 11.83 -7.49
CA LYS A 14 7.79 13.07 -8.21
C LYS A 14 7.22 14.12 -7.23
N THR A 15 8.07 14.90 -6.58
CA THR A 15 7.62 16.07 -5.80
C THR A 15 7.85 17.34 -6.61
N ARG A 16 6.77 17.96 -7.08
CA ARG A 16 6.79 19.34 -7.55
C ARG A 16 6.81 20.26 -6.33
N LYS A 17 7.92 20.88 -6.01
CA LYS A 17 7.98 22.13 -5.26
C LYS A 17 8.99 23.05 -5.93
N GLU A 18 8.48 24.13 -6.51
CA GLU A 18 9.27 25.25 -6.95
C GLU A 18 9.87 25.94 -5.72
N CYS A 19 11.19 25.98 -5.64
CA CYS A 19 11.90 26.82 -4.66
C CYS A 19 12.27 28.12 -5.33
N THR A 20 11.58 29.20 -4.98
CA THR A 20 12.02 30.57 -5.23
C THR A 20 12.70 31.11 -4.00
N GLY A 21 14.03 31.27 -4.03
CA GLY A 21 14.81 31.94 -3.01
C GLY A 21 16.25 32.19 -3.51
N PRO A 22 16.91 33.32 -3.13
CA PRO A 22 18.20 33.70 -3.72
C PRO A 22 19.34 32.82 -3.22
N VAL A 23 20.18 32.41 -4.17
CA VAL A 23 21.36 31.55 -3.99
C VAL A 23 22.54 32.39 -3.52
N TRP A 24 23.07 32.07 -2.34
CA TRP A 24 24.43 32.45 -1.93
C TRP A 24 25.16 31.23 -1.36
N GLY A 25 26.25 30.85 -2.00
CA GLY A 25 27.28 29.94 -1.44
C GLY A 25 27.42 28.61 -2.19
N GLY A 26 28.61 28.46 -2.82
CA GLY A 26 29.27 27.22 -3.21
C GLY A 26 28.45 26.17 -3.92
N CYS A 27 28.47 26.16 -5.25
CA CYS A 27 27.84 25.12 -6.06
C CYS A 27 28.54 23.76 -5.79
N ALA A 28 28.02 22.96 -4.87
CA ALA A 28 28.28 21.53 -4.90
C ALA A 28 27.69 21.05 -6.24
N LYS A 29 28.53 20.55 -7.17
CA LYS A 29 28.05 19.94 -8.41
C LYS A 29 27.05 18.86 -8.03
N ASN A 30 25.77 19.01 -8.39
CA ASN A 30 24.75 17.99 -8.19
C ASN A 30 25.13 16.79 -9.07
N VAL A 31 25.70 15.76 -8.47
CA VAL A 31 26.05 14.53 -9.18
C VAL A 31 24.76 13.80 -9.51
N MET A 32 24.51 13.58 -10.79
CA MET A 32 23.36 12.83 -11.29
C MET A 32 23.77 11.36 -11.44
N LYS A 33 23.02 10.46 -10.82
CA LYS A 33 23.21 9.02 -10.98
C LYS A 33 22.51 8.53 -12.24
N VAL A 34 23.17 7.64 -12.98
CA VAL A 34 22.64 7.08 -14.24
C VAL A 34 22.75 5.56 -14.21
N ILE A 35 21.60 4.89 -14.36
CA ILE A 35 21.53 3.47 -14.68
C ILE A 35 21.21 3.38 -16.17
N LYS A 36 21.94 2.54 -16.90
CA LYS A 36 21.82 2.42 -18.37
C LYS A 36 21.83 0.97 -18.83
N ASN A 37 21.49 0.76 -20.13
CA ASN A 37 21.45 -0.53 -20.81
C ASN A 37 20.54 -1.54 -20.11
N LYS A 38 19.31 -1.10 -19.75
CA LYS A 38 18.31 -1.93 -19.06
C LYS A 38 16.98 -1.89 -19.83
N THR A 39 16.24 -2.99 -19.73
CA THR A 39 14.83 -2.98 -20.09
C THR A 39 14.07 -2.31 -18.95
N ILE A 40 13.44 -1.17 -19.25
CA ILE A 40 12.76 -0.34 -18.24
C ILE A 40 11.25 -0.47 -18.42
N TYR A 41 10.57 -0.96 -17.38
CA TYR A 41 9.12 -0.94 -17.30
C TYR A 41 8.67 0.38 -16.68
N THR A 42 7.81 1.10 -17.39
CA THR A 42 7.22 2.35 -16.92
C THR A 42 5.70 2.18 -16.80
N GLY A 43 5.03 3.12 -16.16
CA GLY A 43 3.55 3.12 -16.14
C GLY A 43 2.90 3.26 -17.54
N ASN A 44 3.69 3.63 -18.58
CA ASN A 44 3.20 3.91 -19.92
C ASN A 44 3.74 2.94 -20.99
N GLY A 45 4.51 1.93 -20.60
CA GLY A 45 5.09 0.97 -21.54
C GLY A 45 6.48 0.50 -21.15
N VAL A 46 7.16 -0.16 -22.11
CA VAL A 46 8.48 -0.77 -21.93
C VAL A 46 9.49 -0.07 -22.84
N ILE A 47 10.67 0.21 -22.29
CA ILE A 47 11.84 0.70 -23.04
C ILE A 47 12.89 -0.41 -23.00
N GLU A 48 13.13 -1.09 -24.12
CA GLU A 48 13.96 -2.31 -24.15
C GLU A 48 15.45 -2.06 -23.89
N ASP A 49 15.99 -0.96 -24.36
CA ASP A 49 17.35 -0.50 -24.11
C ASP A 49 17.28 0.94 -23.63
N GLY A 50 17.24 1.13 -22.31
CA GLY A 50 16.94 2.41 -21.70
C GLY A 50 17.95 2.84 -20.66
N PHE A 51 17.79 4.09 -20.25
CA PHE A 51 18.50 4.67 -19.11
C PHE A 51 17.55 5.43 -18.19
N VAL A 52 17.94 5.54 -16.93
CA VAL A 52 17.32 6.42 -15.93
C VAL A 52 18.39 7.30 -15.33
N ARG A 53 18.18 8.62 -15.39
CA ARG A 53 19.03 9.62 -14.70
C ARG A 53 18.24 10.16 -13.51
N TYR A 54 18.86 10.16 -12.34
CA TYR A 54 18.20 10.53 -11.10
C TYR A 54 19.18 11.09 -10.05
N GLU A 55 18.64 11.82 -9.11
CA GLU A 55 19.29 12.16 -7.83
C GLU A 55 18.34 11.70 -6.69
N LYS A 56 17.53 12.58 -6.14
CA LYS A 56 16.42 12.26 -5.21
C LYS A 56 15.13 11.94 -5.94
N THR A 57 15.02 12.41 -7.17
CA THR A 57 13.87 12.17 -8.07
C THR A 57 14.37 11.77 -9.43
N ILE A 58 13.53 11.12 -10.23
CA ILE A 58 13.82 10.84 -11.64
C ILE A 58 13.87 12.16 -12.39
N ALA A 59 15.03 12.46 -12.97
CA ALA A 59 15.23 13.61 -13.84
C ALA A 59 14.90 13.28 -15.31
N GLU A 60 15.28 12.07 -15.74
CA GLU A 60 15.14 11.65 -17.12
C GLU A 60 15.01 10.13 -17.24
N VAL A 61 14.12 9.67 -18.11
CA VAL A 61 14.01 8.26 -18.53
C VAL A 61 13.90 8.25 -20.04
N GLY A 62 14.68 7.40 -20.70
CA GLY A 62 14.66 7.35 -22.15
C GLY A 62 15.36 6.14 -22.74
N SER A 63 15.28 6.00 -24.07
CA SER A 63 16.05 5.01 -24.81
C SER A 63 17.52 5.40 -24.90
N MET A 64 18.43 4.42 -24.87
CA MET A 64 19.86 4.64 -25.07
C MET A 64 20.20 5.33 -26.39
N GLN A 65 19.35 5.24 -27.40
CA GLN A 65 19.51 5.96 -28.65
C GLN A 65 19.53 7.49 -28.45
N ASN A 66 18.87 7.99 -27.40
CA ASN A 66 18.78 9.38 -27.05
C ASN A 66 19.69 9.77 -25.87
N PHE A 67 20.48 8.82 -25.36
CA PHE A 67 21.35 9.07 -24.22
C PHE A 67 22.50 9.99 -24.60
N VAL A 68 22.61 11.10 -23.89
CA VAL A 68 23.75 12.00 -23.97
C VAL A 68 24.41 12.05 -22.61
N SER A 69 25.67 11.60 -22.52
CA SER A 69 26.45 11.66 -21.29
C SER A 69 26.74 13.11 -20.91
N ARG A 70 26.62 13.43 -19.64
CA ARG A 70 26.93 14.76 -19.07
C ARG A 70 28.12 14.64 -18.12
N GLU A 71 28.82 15.74 -17.92
CA GLU A 71 30.02 15.78 -17.04
C GLU A 71 29.68 15.42 -15.59
N GLU A 72 28.46 15.74 -15.16
CA GLU A 72 27.95 15.45 -13.81
C GLU A 72 27.38 14.04 -13.64
N ASP A 73 27.35 13.20 -14.69
CA ASP A 73 26.80 11.85 -14.63
C ASP A 73 27.76 10.88 -13.90
N GLU A 74 27.28 10.26 -12.85
CA GLU A 74 27.87 9.09 -12.19
C GLU A 74 27.15 7.82 -12.68
N ILE A 75 27.84 6.96 -13.40
CA ILE A 75 27.27 5.70 -13.85
C ILE A 75 27.20 4.74 -12.67
N VAL A 76 25.97 4.27 -12.37
CA VAL A 76 25.72 3.27 -11.35
C VAL A 76 25.62 1.92 -12.04
N GLU A 77 26.61 1.08 -11.84
CA GLU A 77 26.56 -0.31 -12.35
C GLU A 77 25.65 -1.14 -11.44
N VAL A 78 24.65 -1.76 -12.05
CA VAL A 78 23.67 -2.60 -11.36
C VAL A 78 23.58 -3.95 -12.07
N GLU A 79 23.45 -5.00 -11.27
CA GLU A 79 23.11 -6.32 -11.79
C GLU A 79 21.65 -6.40 -12.26
N GLY A 80 21.34 -7.42 -13.03
CA GLY A 80 19.99 -7.64 -13.56
C GLY A 80 19.71 -6.90 -14.87
N MET A 81 18.69 -7.36 -15.58
CA MET A 81 18.32 -6.90 -16.92
C MET A 81 17.17 -5.88 -16.89
N TYR A 82 16.36 -5.89 -15.85
CA TYR A 82 15.13 -5.13 -15.76
C TYR A 82 15.21 -4.05 -14.69
N LEU A 83 14.65 -2.89 -15.00
CA LEU A 83 14.39 -1.81 -14.07
C LEU A 83 12.86 -1.61 -14.01
N ILE A 84 12.31 -1.74 -12.83
CA ILE A 84 10.87 -1.64 -12.59
C ILE A 84 10.60 -0.60 -11.48
N PRO A 85 9.40 0.00 -11.41
CA PRO A 85 8.98 0.74 -10.22
C PRO A 85 9.02 -0.16 -9.00
N GLY A 86 9.37 0.39 -7.83
CA GLY A 86 9.30 -0.35 -6.59
C GLY A 86 7.87 -0.70 -6.22
N PHE A 87 7.69 -1.83 -5.55
CA PHE A 87 6.38 -2.29 -5.14
C PHE A 87 5.79 -1.40 -4.03
N ILE A 88 4.48 -1.28 -4.05
CA ILE A 88 3.69 -0.60 -3.03
C ILE A 88 2.89 -1.67 -2.30
N ASP A 89 3.15 -1.85 -1.01
CA ASP A 89 2.41 -2.78 -0.16
C ASP A 89 1.49 -1.97 0.76
N VAL A 90 0.20 -2.10 0.56
CA VAL A 90 -0.83 -1.37 1.31
C VAL A 90 -1.48 -2.22 2.41
N HIS A 91 -1.13 -3.52 2.48
CA HIS A 91 -1.73 -4.44 3.45
C HIS A 91 -0.74 -5.55 3.83
N SER A 92 0.00 -5.32 4.90
CA SER A 92 0.85 -6.35 5.51
C SER A 92 1.02 -6.06 7.00
N HIS A 93 0.77 -7.09 7.83
CA HIS A 93 0.86 -6.98 9.29
C HIS A 93 2.31 -6.91 9.77
N GLY A 94 3.21 -7.49 9.01
CA GLY A 94 4.62 -7.50 9.34
C GLY A 94 5.39 -8.57 8.58
N GLY A 95 6.60 -8.86 9.04
CA GLY A 95 7.49 -9.84 8.45
C GLY A 95 8.78 -9.97 9.24
N TYR A 96 9.62 -10.94 8.86
CA TYR A 96 10.92 -11.16 9.51
C TYR A 96 10.81 -11.42 11.03
N GLY A 97 9.68 -11.98 11.48
CA GLY A 97 9.42 -12.27 12.89
C GLY A 97 8.91 -11.08 13.71
N LEU A 98 8.54 -9.97 13.05
CA LEU A 98 7.99 -8.76 13.68
C LEU A 98 6.58 -8.47 13.14
N ASP A 99 5.75 -7.86 13.98
CA ASP A 99 4.39 -7.43 13.67
C ASP A 99 4.22 -5.94 13.99
N SER A 100 3.46 -5.22 13.16
CA SER A 100 3.22 -3.78 13.31
C SER A 100 2.44 -3.43 14.58
N MET A 101 1.75 -4.42 15.21
CA MET A 101 0.97 -4.20 16.43
C MET A 101 1.84 -4.10 17.68
N ASP A 102 2.92 -4.87 17.77
CA ASP A 102 3.70 -5.02 19.01
C ASP A 102 5.18 -4.65 18.88
N ALA A 103 5.67 -4.45 17.65
CA ALA A 103 7.04 -4.02 17.41
C ALA A 103 7.27 -2.56 17.85
N SER A 104 8.46 -2.31 18.38
CA SER A 104 8.94 -0.95 18.65
C SER A 104 9.20 -0.17 17.35
N ALA A 105 9.32 1.14 17.45
CA ALA A 105 9.60 2.00 16.29
C ALA A 105 10.89 1.62 15.54
N ASP A 106 11.93 1.19 16.25
CA ASP A 106 13.20 0.79 15.65
C ASP A 106 13.10 -0.58 14.98
N GLU A 107 12.31 -1.51 15.52
CA GLU A 107 12.03 -2.80 14.92
C GLU A 107 11.19 -2.67 13.66
N ILE A 108 10.18 -1.80 13.66
CA ILE A 108 9.38 -1.48 12.46
C ILE A 108 10.27 -0.88 11.37
N ASP A 109 11.14 0.08 11.70
CA ASP A 109 12.09 0.65 10.74
C ASP A 109 13.00 -0.44 10.15
N TRP A 110 13.58 -1.28 11.00
CA TRP A 110 14.41 -2.39 10.55
C TRP A 110 13.67 -3.37 9.65
N MET A 111 12.46 -3.80 10.04
CA MET A 111 11.61 -4.71 9.28
C MET A 111 11.33 -4.16 7.87
N VAL A 112 10.89 -2.91 7.78
CA VAL A 112 10.59 -2.28 6.49
C VAL A 112 11.83 -2.12 5.61
N ARG A 113 13.01 -1.90 6.19
CA ARG A 113 14.28 -1.90 5.44
C ARG A 113 14.63 -3.29 4.91
N GLN A 114 14.32 -4.38 5.64
CA GLN A 114 14.49 -5.74 5.11
C GLN A 114 13.56 -5.99 3.93
N MET A 115 12.28 -5.61 4.03
CA MET A 115 11.30 -5.72 2.94
C MET A 115 11.76 -4.92 1.71
N ALA A 116 12.27 -3.71 1.90
CA ALA A 116 12.80 -2.91 0.81
C ALA A 116 14.00 -3.59 0.12
N ALA A 117 14.93 -4.12 0.90
CA ALA A 117 16.17 -4.70 0.38
C ALA A 117 15.96 -6.07 -0.29
N LYS A 118 15.03 -6.88 0.19
CA LYS A 118 14.88 -8.28 -0.25
C LYS A 118 13.67 -8.52 -1.14
N GLU A 119 12.62 -7.71 -1.00
CA GLU A 119 11.36 -7.88 -1.71
C GLU A 119 11.05 -6.68 -2.62
N GLY A 120 11.82 -5.59 -2.46
CA GLY A 120 11.71 -4.40 -3.29
C GLY A 120 10.50 -3.54 -3.01
N ILE A 121 9.97 -3.61 -1.82
CA ILE A 121 8.90 -2.74 -1.36
C ILE A 121 9.48 -1.36 -1.10
N THR A 122 9.01 -0.36 -1.82
CA THR A 122 9.47 1.03 -1.72
C THR A 122 8.43 1.97 -1.13
N SER A 123 7.23 1.45 -0.87
CA SER A 123 6.13 2.15 -0.20
C SER A 123 5.35 1.12 0.62
N TYR A 124 5.18 1.38 1.90
CA TYR A 124 4.62 0.41 2.83
C TYR A 124 3.58 1.05 3.76
N PHE A 125 2.46 0.36 3.95
CA PHE A 125 1.49 0.67 5.00
C PHE A 125 1.60 -0.40 6.08
N CYS A 126 1.96 0.03 7.29
CA CYS A 126 1.90 -0.85 8.45
C CYS A 126 0.44 -1.20 8.73
N THR A 127 0.11 -2.48 8.74
CA THR A 127 -1.26 -2.92 8.99
C THR A 127 -1.44 -3.36 10.43
N THR A 128 -2.47 -2.83 11.09
CA THR A 128 -2.85 -3.22 12.46
C THR A 128 -3.86 -4.35 12.45
N MET A 129 -4.19 -4.89 13.62
CA MET A 129 -5.24 -5.88 13.83
C MET A 129 -6.22 -5.44 14.91
N THR A 130 -7.37 -6.11 14.98
CA THR A 130 -8.32 -5.98 16.10
C THR A 130 -7.64 -6.33 17.43
N GLN A 131 -7.53 -5.33 18.31
CA GLN A 131 -6.91 -5.42 19.64
C GLN A 131 -7.57 -4.43 20.59
N THR A 132 -7.10 -4.38 21.85
CA THR A 132 -7.54 -3.34 22.79
C THR A 132 -7.18 -1.96 22.27
N SER A 133 -7.93 -0.93 22.69
CA SER A 133 -7.65 0.46 22.30
C SER A 133 -6.22 0.86 22.69
N GLU A 134 -5.74 0.45 23.87
CA GLU A 134 -4.39 0.75 24.36
C GLU A 134 -3.31 0.15 23.45
N ASN A 135 -3.49 -1.08 22.96
CA ASN A 135 -2.55 -1.71 22.04
C ASN A 135 -2.55 -1.02 20.67
N ILE A 136 -3.72 -0.68 20.15
CA ILE A 136 -3.84 0.08 18.90
C ILE A 136 -3.18 1.46 19.04
N GLU A 137 -3.41 2.18 20.14
CA GLU A 137 -2.76 3.47 20.41
C GLU A 137 -1.24 3.36 20.49
N SER A 138 -0.73 2.29 21.10
CA SER A 138 0.70 2.01 21.16
C SER A 138 1.26 1.79 19.76
N ALA A 139 0.60 0.98 18.93
CA ALA A 139 0.98 0.74 17.55
C ALA A 139 0.99 2.05 16.73
N MET A 140 -0.06 2.90 16.87
CA MET A 140 -0.10 4.21 16.19
C MET A 140 1.12 5.08 16.52
N LYS A 141 1.51 5.14 17.79
CA LYS A 141 2.67 5.93 18.24
C LYS A 141 3.99 5.36 17.72
N ASN A 142 4.16 4.04 17.76
CA ASN A 142 5.37 3.37 17.27
C ASN A 142 5.53 3.50 15.75
N ILE A 143 4.44 3.28 14.98
CA ILE A 143 4.46 3.44 13.52
C ILE A 143 4.75 4.90 13.13
N LYS A 144 4.16 5.87 13.84
CA LYS A 144 4.47 7.29 13.64
C LYS A 144 5.96 7.55 13.80
N ALA A 145 6.55 7.11 14.91
CA ALA A 145 7.97 7.32 15.20
C ALA A 145 8.89 6.62 14.19
N ALA A 146 8.51 5.42 13.72
CA ALA A 146 9.21 4.72 12.66
C ALA A 146 9.13 5.49 11.32
N ALA A 147 7.96 5.98 10.96
CA ALA A 147 7.73 6.72 9.72
C ALA A 147 8.45 8.08 9.66
N GLU A 148 8.74 8.69 10.80
CA GLU A 148 9.56 9.91 10.89
C GLU A 148 11.03 9.64 10.50
N LYS A 149 11.51 8.40 10.69
CA LYS A 149 12.88 7.96 10.36
C LYS A 149 12.96 7.29 8.98
N ASN A 150 11.88 6.64 8.54
CA ASN A 150 11.86 5.81 7.33
C ASN A 150 10.79 6.29 6.33
N PRO A 151 11.20 6.94 5.23
CA PRO A 151 10.26 7.46 4.24
C PRO A 151 9.54 6.37 3.42
N ILE A 152 9.90 5.09 3.54
CA ILE A 152 9.19 3.98 2.92
C ILE A 152 7.83 3.77 3.60
N ILE A 153 7.75 4.03 4.91
CA ILE A 153 6.50 3.93 5.68
C ILE A 153 5.61 5.14 5.33
N GLN A 154 4.63 4.89 4.48
CA GLN A 154 3.78 5.93 3.90
C GLN A 154 2.46 6.12 4.62
N GLY A 155 2.02 5.10 5.36
CA GLY A 155 0.72 5.13 6.02
C GLY A 155 0.48 3.94 6.92
N ILE A 156 -0.74 3.89 7.41
CA ILE A 156 -1.29 2.82 8.21
C ILE A 156 -2.54 2.30 7.51
N HIS A 157 -2.67 0.99 7.43
CA HIS A 157 -3.91 0.31 7.16
C HIS A 157 -4.48 -0.16 8.51
N LEU A 158 -5.55 0.46 8.97
CA LEU A 158 -6.26 0.05 10.17
C LEU A 158 -7.21 -1.09 9.82
N GLU A 159 -6.82 -2.35 10.06
CA GLU A 159 -7.66 -3.51 9.84
C GLU A 159 -8.36 -3.91 11.14
N GLY A 160 -9.63 -3.57 11.23
CA GLY A 160 -10.37 -3.65 12.48
C GLY A 160 -9.98 -2.54 13.48
N PRO A 161 -10.61 -2.49 14.64
CA PRO A 161 -11.59 -3.43 15.19
C PRO A 161 -13.03 -3.24 14.69
N PHE A 162 -13.28 -2.41 13.73
CA PHE A 162 -14.60 -2.02 13.20
C PHE A 162 -15.18 -3.07 12.23
N ILE A 163 -15.12 -4.35 12.61
CA ILE A 163 -15.43 -5.49 11.76
C ILE A 163 -16.61 -6.30 12.28
N SER A 164 -17.17 -7.18 11.43
CA SER A 164 -18.28 -8.05 11.81
C SER A 164 -17.79 -9.28 12.59
N VAL A 165 -18.43 -9.58 13.71
CA VAL A 165 -18.18 -10.80 14.48
C VAL A 165 -18.39 -12.06 13.63
N ASN A 166 -19.34 -12.01 12.67
CA ASN A 166 -19.66 -13.16 11.81
C ASN A 166 -18.54 -13.46 10.79
N TYR A 167 -17.71 -12.48 10.46
CA TYR A 167 -16.62 -12.61 9.49
C TYR A 167 -15.28 -12.16 10.06
N LYS A 168 -15.11 -12.30 11.36
CA LYS A 168 -13.89 -11.89 12.06
C LYS A 168 -12.60 -12.59 11.57
N GLY A 169 -12.72 -13.71 10.90
CA GLY A 169 -11.55 -14.51 10.51
C GLY A 169 -10.73 -14.94 11.72
N ALA A 170 -9.44 -14.68 11.68
CA ALA A 170 -8.49 -14.96 12.76
C ALA A 170 -8.51 -13.93 13.90
N GLN A 171 -9.25 -12.82 13.76
CA GLN A 171 -9.25 -11.72 14.72
C GLN A 171 -10.04 -12.07 15.99
N ASP A 172 -9.67 -11.48 17.13
CA ASP A 172 -10.31 -11.79 18.42
C ASP A 172 -11.63 -11.02 18.57
N ALA A 173 -12.73 -11.78 18.69
CA ALA A 173 -14.08 -11.22 18.81
C ALA A 173 -14.28 -10.32 20.05
N SER A 174 -13.48 -10.51 21.11
CA SER A 174 -13.62 -9.74 22.36
C SER A 174 -13.26 -8.26 22.21
N TYR A 175 -12.50 -7.91 21.16
CA TYR A 175 -12.03 -6.54 20.89
C TYR A 175 -12.76 -5.88 19.71
N ILE A 176 -13.71 -6.58 19.07
CA ILE A 176 -14.50 -6.00 17.98
C ILE A 176 -15.37 -4.87 18.51
N GLN A 177 -15.37 -3.75 17.79
CA GLN A 177 -16.12 -2.55 18.10
C GLN A 177 -16.96 -2.13 16.90
N LYS A 178 -18.04 -1.40 17.17
CA LYS A 178 -18.76 -0.72 16.10
C LYS A 178 -17.91 0.40 15.52
N PRO A 179 -18.00 0.67 14.21
CA PRO A 179 -17.37 1.84 13.61
C PRO A 179 -17.77 3.13 14.32
N ASP A 180 -16.75 3.90 14.74
CA ASP A 180 -16.93 5.14 15.49
C ASP A 180 -15.96 6.21 14.97
N ALA A 181 -16.49 7.29 14.42
CA ALA A 181 -15.70 8.37 13.83
C ALA A 181 -14.82 9.09 14.87
N ALA A 182 -15.28 9.23 16.13
CA ALA A 182 -14.51 9.90 17.18
C ALA A 182 -13.31 9.05 17.62
N VAL A 183 -13.49 7.75 17.72
CA VAL A 183 -12.40 6.80 18.02
C VAL A 183 -11.38 6.78 16.89
N LEU A 184 -11.83 6.67 15.64
CA LEU A 184 -10.95 6.70 14.46
C LEU A 184 -10.17 8.01 14.37
N LYS A 185 -10.83 9.14 14.63
CA LYS A 185 -10.19 10.46 14.69
C LYS A 185 -9.07 10.49 15.72
N HIS A 186 -9.33 10.03 16.93
CA HIS A 186 -8.35 9.98 18.00
C HIS A 186 -7.10 9.16 17.59
N TRP A 187 -7.28 7.95 17.04
CA TRP A 187 -6.17 7.12 16.58
C TRP A 187 -5.43 7.75 15.39
N ASN A 188 -6.15 8.41 14.48
CA ASN A 188 -5.50 9.10 13.37
C ASN A 188 -4.62 10.26 13.85
N GLU A 189 -5.07 11.03 14.85
CA GLU A 189 -4.27 12.09 15.47
C GLU A 189 -3.00 11.51 16.16
N LEU A 190 -3.12 10.40 16.90
CA LEU A 190 -1.99 9.71 17.52
C LEU A 190 -0.97 9.22 16.49
N SER A 191 -1.43 8.75 15.35
CA SER A 191 -0.58 8.33 14.23
C SER A 191 0.11 9.48 13.48
N GLY A 192 -0.24 10.74 13.80
CA GLY A 192 0.17 11.91 13.02
C GLY A 192 -0.52 12.00 11.67
N ASN A 193 -1.80 11.63 11.60
CA ASN A 193 -2.65 11.60 10.40
C ASN A 193 -2.14 10.63 9.31
N ARG A 194 -1.63 9.46 9.76
CA ARG A 194 -1.05 8.45 8.87
C ARG A 194 -1.98 7.32 8.51
N ILE A 195 -3.18 7.21 9.09
CA ILE A 195 -4.17 6.23 8.64
C ILE A 195 -4.59 6.61 7.22
N LYS A 196 -4.48 5.65 6.28
CA LYS A 196 -4.78 5.83 4.86
C LYS A 196 -5.87 4.90 4.37
N ILE A 197 -5.99 3.74 4.98
CA ILE A 197 -7.05 2.77 4.73
C ILE A 197 -7.63 2.35 6.07
N VAL A 198 -8.94 2.21 6.14
CA VAL A 198 -9.63 1.55 7.24
C VAL A 198 -10.48 0.41 6.71
N THR A 199 -10.18 -0.81 7.15
CA THR A 199 -11.03 -1.96 6.91
C THR A 199 -12.13 -2.01 7.95
N TYR A 200 -13.38 -2.07 7.47
CA TYR A 200 -14.55 -2.04 8.32
C TYR A 200 -15.68 -2.89 7.75
N ALA A 201 -16.68 -3.21 8.57
CA ALA A 201 -17.92 -3.86 8.16
C ALA A 201 -18.98 -2.79 7.86
N PRO A 202 -19.34 -2.52 6.59
CA PRO A 202 -20.28 -1.47 6.23
C PRO A 202 -21.66 -1.62 6.85
N GLU A 203 -22.10 -2.85 7.09
CA GLU A 203 -23.39 -3.14 7.75
C GLU A 203 -23.46 -2.70 9.21
N GLU A 204 -22.33 -2.44 9.83
CA GLU A 204 -22.22 -1.99 11.23
C GLU A 204 -21.94 -0.49 11.34
N ALA A 205 -21.61 0.18 10.22
CA ALA A 205 -21.25 1.58 10.16
C ALA A 205 -22.46 2.49 9.93
N ASP A 206 -22.32 3.73 10.35
CA ASP A 206 -23.19 4.82 9.94
C ASP A 206 -22.54 5.71 8.87
N THR A 207 -23.34 6.60 8.28
CA THR A 207 -22.87 7.51 7.23
C THR A 207 -21.83 8.51 7.77
N GLU A 208 -21.91 8.89 9.04
CA GLU A 208 -20.97 9.85 9.66
C GLU A 208 -19.55 9.29 9.67
N PHE A 209 -19.38 8.00 10.00
CA PHE A 209 -18.08 7.33 9.98
C PHE A 209 -17.45 7.34 8.58
N GLU A 210 -18.22 6.97 7.57
CA GLU A 210 -17.75 6.90 6.19
C GLU A 210 -17.41 8.27 5.61
N GLU A 211 -18.26 9.28 5.86
CA GLU A 211 -18.04 10.66 5.42
C GLU A 211 -16.81 11.26 6.10
N TRP A 212 -16.61 10.96 7.38
CA TRP A 212 -15.42 11.40 8.08
C TRP A 212 -14.14 10.79 7.46
N CYS A 213 -14.14 9.51 7.13
CA CYS A 213 -13.03 8.85 6.42
C CYS A 213 -12.67 9.59 5.14
N LEU A 214 -13.64 9.80 4.26
CA LEU A 214 -13.44 10.46 2.98
C LEU A 214 -12.95 11.91 3.13
N ALA A 215 -13.54 12.66 4.06
CA ALA A 215 -13.15 14.05 4.33
C ALA A 215 -11.72 14.19 4.85
N ASN A 216 -11.15 13.13 5.45
CA ASN A 216 -9.78 13.10 5.96
C ASN A 216 -8.79 12.31 5.05
N GLY A 217 -9.21 11.96 3.84
CA GLY A 217 -8.37 11.25 2.88
C GLY A 217 -8.03 9.82 3.29
N ILE A 218 -8.94 9.19 4.07
CA ILE A 218 -8.86 7.79 4.47
C ILE A 218 -9.79 6.99 3.55
N VAL A 219 -9.27 5.92 2.96
CA VAL A 219 -10.03 5.02 2.09
C VAL A 219 -10.87 4.07 2.95
N PRO A 220 -12.22 4.15 2.91
CA PRO A 220 -13.07 3.17 3.56
C PRO A 220 -13.08 1.88 2.73
N SER A 221 -12.59 0.78 3.33
CA SER A 221 -12.45 -0.53 2.69
C SER A 221 -13.38 -1.56 3.31
N ALA A 222 -14.27 -2.13 2.51
CA ALA A 222 -15.15 -3.20 2.97
C ALA A 222 -14.34 -4.50 3.15
N GLY A 223 -14.32 -5.03 4.36
CA GLY A 223 -13.67 -6.28 4.70
C GLY A 223 -14.14 -6.80 6.05
N HIS A 224 -13.93 -8.09 6.32
CA HIS A 224 -14.46 -8.72 7.53
C HIS A 224 -15.96 -8.40 7.75
N SER A 225 -16.74 -8.52 6.68
CA SER A 225 -18.09 -7.98 6.59
C SER A 225 -19.10 -9.02 6.14
N ASN A 226 -20.28 -8.98 6.75
CA ASN A 226 -21.45 -9.75 6.37
C ASN A 226 -22.45 -8.92 5.55
N ALA A 227 -22.04 -7.79 5.00
CA ALA A 227 -22.91 -6.92 4.23
C ALA A 227 -23.51 -7.63 3.02
N THR A 228 -24.79 -7.33 2.73
CA THR A 228 -25.41 -7.69 1.47
C THR A 228 -24.95 -6.77 0.36
N TYR A 229 -25.11 -7.17 -0.89
CA TYR A 229 -24.79 -6.34 -2.04
C TYR A 229 -25.53 -4.99 -2.01
N ASP A 230 -26.83 -5.01 -1.65
CA ASP A 230 -27.65 -3.80 -1.58
C ASP A 230 -27.16 -2.83 -0.48
N GLN A 231 -26.72 -3.35 0.68
CA GLN A 231 -26.09 -2.52 1.73
C GLN A 231 -24.82 -1.85 1.23
N LEU A 232 -23.99 -2.59 0.51
CA LEU A 232 -22.76 -2.07 -0.08
C LEU A 232 -22.98 -1.01 -1.15
N CYS A 233 -24.04 -1.16 -1.98
CA CYS A 233 -24.43 -0.13 -2.94
C CYS A 233 -24.87 1.17 -2.26
N GLY A 234 -25.32 1.11 -1.02
CA GLY A 234 -25.72 2.27 -0.22
C GLY A 234 -24.58 2.91 0.61
N CYS A 235 -23.42 2.24 0.74
CA CYS A 235 -22.29 2.71 1.53
C CYS A 235 -21.28 3.53 0.70
N ARG A 236 -20.23 4.03 1.37
CA ARG A 236 -19.14 4.80 0.75
C ARG A 236 -17.86 3.98 0.52
N ALA A 237 -17.88 2.67 0.76
CA ALA A 237 -16.71 1.83 0.50
C ALA A 237 -16.32 1.88 -0.98
N CYS A 238 -15.10 2.29 -1.25
CA CYS A 238 -14.54 2.34 -2.61
C CYS A 238 -13.41 1.33 -2.81
N HIS A 239 -13.20 0.49 -1.81
CA HIS A 239 -12.17 -0.53 -1.76
C HIS A 239 -12.70 -1.80 -1.08
N VAL A 240 -12.14 -2.97 -1.41
CA VAL A 240 -12.44 -4.26 -0.76
C VAL A 240 -11.13 -4.89 -0.31
N THR A 241 -11.04 -5.15 0.97
CA THR A 241 -9.90 -5.79 1.61
C THR A 241 -9.88 -7.27 1.29
N HIS A 242 -8.72 -7.81 0.95
CA HIS A 242 -8.42 -9.24 0.69
C HIS A 242 -9.60 -10.05 0.12
N LEU A 243 -10.04 -9.65 -1.08
CA LEU A 243 -11.18 -10.23 -1.80
C LEU A 243 -11.26 -11.75 -1.64
N TYR A 244 -12.45 -12.28 -1.36
CA TYR A 244 -12.80 -13.65 -1.00
C TYR A 244 -12.57 -14.07 0.45
N ASN A 245 -11.70 -13.39 1.20
CA ASN A 245 -11.34 -13.80 2.56
C ASN A 245 -12.16 -13.03 3.59
N ALA A 246 -12.61 -13.73 4.64
CA ALA A 246 -13.36 -13.16 5.76
C ALA A 246 -14.46 -12.17 5.34
N GLN A 247 -15.30 -12.55 4.39
CA GLN A 247 -16.38 -11.69 3.88
C GLN A 247 -17.53 -12.53 3.29
N ARG A 248 -18.72 -11.92 3.17
CA ARG A 248 -19.86 -12.57 2.48
C ARG A 248 -19.48 -12.90 1.05
N GLY A 249 -19.56 -14.21 0.72
CA GLY A 249 -19.19 -14.75 -0.59
C GLY A 249 -20.20 -14.44 -1.70
N LEU A 250 -19.77 -14.69 -2.94
CA LEU A 250 -20.61 -14.54 -4.14
C LEU A 250 -21.60 -15.70 -4.26
N ASN A 251 -22.88 -15.37 -4.28
CA ASN A 251 -23.96 -16.29 -4.56
C ASN A 251 -24.88 -15.70 -5.65
N HIS A 252 -25.55 -16.56 -6.43
CA HIS A 252 -26.39 -16.14 -7.56
C HIS A 252 -27.63 -15.29 -7.18
N ARG A 253 -28.05 -15.29 -5.91
CA ARG A 253 -29.15 -14.47 -5.37
C ARG A 253 -28.69 -13.40 -4.40
N GLU A 254 -27.46 -13.48 -3.91
CA GLU A 254 -26.83 -12.51 -3.00
C GLU A 254 -25.34 -12.41 -3.35
N PRO A 255 -24.95 -11.44 -4.15
CA PRO A 255 -23.55 -11.31 -4.56
C PRO A 255 -22.59 -11.00 -3.41
N GLY A 256 -23.07 -10.41 -2.33
CA GLY A 256 -22.31 -10.09 -1.14
C GLY A 256 -21.14 -9.14 -1.38
N VAL A 257 -20.20 -9.13 -0.44
CA VAL A 257 -18.98 -8.31 -0.51
C VAL A 257 -18.11 -8.73 -1.71
N THR A 258 -18.01 -10.04 -1.94
CA THR A 258 -17.25 -10.57 -3.09
C THR A 258 -17.81 -10.07 -4.41
N GLY A 259 -19.14 -10.12 -4.59
CA GLY A 259 -19.80 -9.61 -5.79
C GLY A 259 -19.66 -8.10 -5.93
N TYR A 260 -19.77 -7.36 -4.84
CA TYR A 260 -19.54 -5.92 -4.84
C TYR A 260 -18.14 -5.56 -5.33
N GLY A 261 -17.10 -6.20 -4.75
CA GLY A 261 -15.71 -6.00 -5.16
C GLY A 261 -15.45 -6.35 -6.61
N LEU A 262 -16.09 -7.39 -7.14
CA LEU A 262 -15.91 -7.83 -8.53
C LEU A 262 -16.68 -6.99 -9.56
N LEU A 263 -17.90 -6.57 -9.25
CA LEU A 263 -18.86 -6.09 -10.25
C LEU A 263 -19.04 -4.57 -10.22
N THR A 264 -18.70 -3.91 -9.12
CA THR A 264 -18.92 -2.45 -8.99
C THR A 264 -17.78 -1.68 -9.61
N ASP A 265 -18.12 -0.83 -10.59
CA ASP A 265 -17.14 0.05 -11.24
C ASP A 265 -16.53 1.03 -10.24
N GLY A 266 -15.22 1.31 -10.40
CA GLY A 266 -14.49 2.23 -9.54
C GLY A 266 -14.06 1.68 -8.17
N VAL A 267 -14.64 0.55 -7.72
CA VAL A 267 -14.19 -0.14 -6.50
C VAL A 267 -12.91 -0.90 -6.79
N LYS A 268 -11.88 -0.72 -5.99
CA LYS A 268 -10.63 -1.49 -6.05
C LYS A 268 -10.71 -2.70 -5.11
N ALA A 269 -9.96 -3.76 -5.40
CA ALA A 269 -9.95 -4.94 -4.55
C ALA A 269 -8.53 -5.47 -4.35
N GLU A 270 -8.15 -5.72 -3.10
CA GLU A 270 -6.92 -6.44 -2.77
C GLU A 270 -7.10 -7.95 -2.95
N MET A 271 -6.03 -8.66 -3.25
CA MET A 271 -6.01 -10.12 -3.27
C MET A 271 -4.72 -10.67 -2.67
N ILE A 272 -4.83 -11.72 -1.88
CA ILE A 272 -3.69 -12.47 -1.35
C ILE A 272 -3.36 -13.60 -2.35
N CYS A 273 -2.38 -13.36 -3.22
CA CYS A 273 -2.07 -14.24 -4.36
C CYS A 273 -1.01 -15.32 -4.02
N ASP A 274 -0.95 -15.79 -2.79
CA ASP A 274 0.03 -16.77 -2.30
C ASP A 274 -0.28 -18.24 -2.70
N GLY A 275 -1.43 -18.48 -3.32
CA GLY A 275 -1.91 -19.81 -3.72
C GLY A 275 -2.48 -20.63 -2.56
N ILE A 276 -2.46 -20.10 -1.33
CA ILE A 276 -3.02 -20.70 -0.11
C ILE A 276 -4.38 -20.09 0.20
N HIS A 277 -4.43 -18.75 0.38
CA HIS A 277 -5.66 -18.01 0.66
C HIS A 277 -6.60 -18.02 -0.54
N ILE A 278 -6.07 -17.86 -1.74
CA ILE A 278 -6.86 -17.84 -2.98
C ILE A 278 -6.25 -18.82 -3.98
N LYS A 279 -7.08 -19.71 -4.54
CA LYS A 279 -6.63 -20.59 -5.62
C LYS A 279 -6.32 -19.78 -6.89
N PRO A 280 -5.26 -20.12 -7.66
CA PRO A 280 -4.86 -19.36 -8.85
C PRO A 280 -5.98 -19.13 -9.88
N LYS A 281 -6.93 -20.08 -10.01
CA LYS A 281 -8.09 -19.90 -10.89
C LYS A 281 -9.03 -18.79 -10.44
N MET A 282 -9.16 -18.55 -9.13
CA MET A 282 -9.99 -17.48 -8.58
C MET A 282 -9.30 -16.12 -8.76
N VAL A 283 -7.98 -16.05 -8.61
CA VAL A 283 -7.19 -14.86 -8.97
C VAL A 283 -7.39 -14.51 -10.45
N TYR A 284 -7.28 -15.52 -11.33
CA TYR A 284 -7.52 -15.33 -12.76
C TYR A 284 -8.96 -14.89 -13.08
N MET A 285 -9.96 -15.42 -12.37
CA MET A 285 -11.35 -14.99 -12.53
C MET A 285 -11.52 -13.52 -12.14
N ALA A 286 -10.99 -13.12 -11.00
CA ALA A 286 -11.06 -11.73 -10.55
C ALA A 286 -10.38 -10.78 -11.56
N TYR A 287 -9.19 -11.14 -12.03
CA TYR A 287 -8.49 -10.38 -13.08
C TYR A 287 -9.31 -10.28 -14.37
N LYS A 288 -9.98 -11.37 -14.79
CA LYS A 288 -10.84 -11.36 -15.98
C LYS A 288 -12.03 -10.41 -15.85
N VAL A 289 -12.57 -10.27 -14.65
CA VAL A 289 -13.76 -9.43 -14.39
C VAL A 289 -13.36 -7.98 -14.17
N LYS A 290 -12.31 -7.73 -13.38
CA LYS A 290 -11.92 -6.38 -12.94
C LYS A 290 -10.84 -5.73 -13.80
N GLY A 291 -10.03 -6.52 -14.50
CA GLY A 291 -8.81 -6.03 -15.16
C GLY A 291 -7.72 -5.65 -14.16
N SER A 292 -6.55 -5.24 -14.70
CA SER A 292 -5.40 -4.82 -13.89
C SER A 292 -5.64 -3.54 -13.08
N ASP A 293 -6.55 -2.70 -13.53
CA ASP A 293 -6.81 -1.40 -12.87
C ASP A 293 -7.76 -1.54 -11.68
N GLY A 294 -8.44 -2.67 -11.54
CA GLY A 294 -9.39 -2.93 -10.47
C GLY A 294 -8.84 -3.76 -9.30
N ILE A 295 -7.64 -4.29 -9.45
CA ILE A 295 -7.00 -5.20 -8.49
C ILE A 295 -5.66 -4.63 -8.08
#